data_1c2b44596474ce8432b80b3d65a7c746
#
_entry.id   1c2b44596474ce8432b80b3d65a7c746
#
_cell.length_a   1.000
_cell.length_b   1.000
_cell.length_c   1.000
_cell.angle_alpha   90.00
_cell.angle_beta   90.00
_cell.angle_gamma   90.00
#
_symmetry.space_group_name_H-M   'P 1'
#
loop_
_entity.id
_entity.type
_entity.pdbx_description
1 polymer ?
#
loop_
_entity_poly.entity_id
_entity_poly.type
_entity_poly.pdbx_seq_one_letter_code
_entity_poly.pdbx_strand_id
1 'polypeptide(L)'
;SCLVGSEMCIRDSIIGIDIDEEAVNQATDNGEKTPWSQRLHFEVENALTYIPQKKFDLITCNPPFFTNSLQCPGEKRNYARHSGALPFDALIANAYTWLNDGACFNVVLPASSADAFIQMAWERGFNLHKRCMIHSLPESMPKRALLSFKKGSTPYPQTTRLMVRDRNGIYTEEYKKLTEEYYIHF
;
A
#
# COMPACT_ATOMS: atom_id res chain seq x y z
N SER A 1 -2.00 -5.12 -6.20
CA SER A 1 -0.68 -4.76 -6.75
C SER A 1 0.18 -4.06 -5.71
N CYS A 2 1.46 -4.35 -5.71
CA CYS A 2 2.45 -3.66 -4.91
C CYS A 2 3.39 -2.89 -5.84
N LEU A 3 3.56 -1.59 -5.59
CA LEU A 3 4.56 -0.76 -6.25
C LEU A 3 5.73 -0.55 -5.31
N VAL A 4 6.93 -0.72 -5.83
CA VAL A 4 8.16 -0.63 -5.06
C VAL A 4 9.09 0.38 -5.72
N GLY A 5 9.38 1.48 -5.03
CA GLY A 5 10.25 2.54 -5.56
C GLY A 5 10.61 3.59 -4.50
N SER A 6 11.45 4.53 -4.86
CA SER A 6 11.90 5.63 -3.99
C SER A 6 11.36 6.97 -4.45
N GLU A 7 10.67 7.71 -3.57
CA GLU A 7 10.19 9.07 -3.86
C GLU A 7 11.31 10.11 -4.04
N MET A 8 12.47 9.85 -3.46
CA MET A 8 13.60 10.80 -3.54
C MET A 8 14.49 10.60 -4.77
N CYS A 9 14.32 9.50 -5.48
CA CYS A 9 15.11 9.18 -6.65
C CYS A 9 14.21 8.88 -7.85
N ILE A 10 13.56 9.90 -8.39
CA ILE A 10 12.91 9.86 -9.72
C ILE A 10 13.88 9.37 -10.83
N ARG A 11 15.12 9.14 -10.49
CA ARG A 11 16.18 8.60 -11.36
C ARG A 11 16.25 7.08 -11.36
N ASP A 12 15.66 6.40 -10.37
CA ASP A 12 15.76 4.96 -10.20
C ASP A 12 14.53 4.23 -10.76
N SER A 13 14.58 2.92 -10.80
CA SER A 13 13.53 2.07 -11.36
C SER A 13 12.41 1.82 -10.34
N ILE A 14 11.20 1.66 -10.85
CA ILE A 14 10.04 1.18 -10.13
C ILE A 14 9.74 -0.24 -10.62
N ILE A 15 9.56 -1.17 -9.70
CA ILE A 15 9.14 -2.53 -10.00
C ILE A 15 7.71 -2.71 -9.49
N GLY A 16 6.79 -3.05 -10.35
CA GLY A 16 5.44 -3.46 -10.01
C GLY A 16 5.31 -4.98 -10.11
N ILE A 17 4.75 -5.61 -9.09
CA ILE A 17 4.49 -7.05 -9.11
C ILE A 17 3.00 -7.32 -8.89
N ASP A 18 2.46 -8.26 -9.65
CA ASP A 18 1.12 -8.81 -9.47
C ASP A 18 1.12 -10.29 -9.87
N ILE A 19 0.20 -11.07 -9.28
CA ILE A 19 -0.01 -12.47 -9.66
C ILE A 19 -0.86 -12.61 -10.93
N ASP A 20 -1.58 -11.56 -11.29
CA ASP A 20 -2.46 -11.52 -12.45
C ASP A 20 -1.68 -11.05 -13.68
N GLU A 21 -1.47 -11.97 -14.62
CA GLU A 21 -0.75 -11.70 -15.86
C GLU A 21 -1.44 -10.63 -16.72
N GLU A 22 -2.78 -10.60 -16.75
CA GLU A 22 -3.52 -9.57 -17.52
C GLU A 22 -3.30 -8.18 -16.92
N ALA A 23 -3.28 -8.07 -15.59
CA ALA A 23 -2.98 -6.82 -14.90
C ALA A 23 -1.54 -6.36 -15.16
N VAL A 24 -0.58 -7.28 -15.16
CA VAL A 24 0.83 -6.98 -15.48
C VAL A 24 0.99 -6.52 -16.92
N ASN A 25 0.36 -7.22 -17.88
CA ASN A 25 0.38 -6.84 -19.29
C ASN A 25 -0.21 -5.43 -19.49
N GLN A 26 -1.36 -5.14 -18.87
CA GLN A 26 -1.98 -3.82 -18.94
C GLN A 26 -1.09 -2.73 -18.31
N ALA A 27 -0.44 -3.02 -17.18
CA ALA A 27 0.48 -2.09 -16.54
C ALA A 27 1.70 -1.81 -17.43
N THR A 28 2.23 -2.83 -18.09
CA THR A 28 3.34 -2.72 -19.05
C THR A 28 2.94 -1.83 -20.22
N ASP A 29 1.82 -2.11 -20.87
CA ASP A 29 1.30 -1.32 -21.99
C ASP A 29 1.08 0.15 -21.62
N ASN A 30 0.59 0.40 -20.39
CA ASN A 30 0.41 1.74 -19.88
C ASN A 30 1.76 2.43 -19.59
N GLY A 31 2.69 1.70 -19.00
CA GLY A 31 4.03 2.18 -18.69
C GLY A 31 4.82 2.59 -19.94
N GLU A 32 4.75 1.80 -20.99
CA GLU A 32 5.41 2.07 -22.28
C GLU A 32 4.97 3.39 -22.93
N LYS A 33 3.73 3.83 -22.68
CA LYS A 33 3.16 5.09 -23.19
C LYS A 33 3.57 6.32 -22.39
N THR A 34 4.35 6.14 -21.32
CA THR A 34 4.80 7.23 -20.45
C THR A 34 6.22 7.69 -20.78
N PRO A 35 6.59 8.93 -20.43
CA PRO A 35 7.97 9.39 -20.54
C PRO A 35 8.96 8.62 -19.65
N TRP A 36 8.46 7.80 -18.72
CA TRP A 36 9.24 7.05 -17.73
C TRP A 36 9.36 5.56 -18.06
N SER A 37 8.95 5.13 -19.24
CA SER A 37 8.90 3.73 -19.65
C SER A 37 10.16 2.94 -19.30
N GLN A 38 11.35 3.51 -19.48
CA GLN A 38 12.62 2.86 -19.19
C GLN A 38 12.90 2.63 -17.68
N ARG A 39 12.07 3.18 -16.81
CA ARG A 39 12.20 3.05 -15.35
C ARG A 39 11.10 2.19 -14.73
N LEU A 40 10.09 1.84 -15.52
CA LEU A 40 8.94 1.07 -15.07
C LEU A 40 9.12 -0.38 -15.52
N HIS A 41 9.13 -1.29 -14.57
CA HIS A 41 9.24 -2.73 -14.82
C HIS A 41 8.06 -3.42 -14.13
N PHE A 42 7.37 -4.26 -14.85
CA PHE A 42 6.23 -5.00 -14.30
C PHE A 42 6.48 -6.49 -14.48
N GLU A 43 6.27 -7.27 -13.40
CA GLU A 43 6.61 -8.68 -13.35
C GLU A 43 5.43 -9.48 -12.81
N VAL A 44 5.15 -10.63 -13.44
CA VAL A 44 4.15 -11.58 -12.94
C VAL A 44 4.79 -12.36 -11.80
N GLU A 45 4.55 -11.89 -10.58
CA GLU A 45 5.19 -12.41 -9.39
C GLU A 45 4.25 -12.46 -8.19
N ASN A 46 4.48 -13.46 -7.33
CA ASN A 46 3.74 -13.58 -6.09
C ASN A 46 4.52 -12.93 -4.93
N ALA A 47 3.94 -11.90 -4.34
CA ALA A 47 4.54 -11.19 -3.21
C ALA A 47 4.84 -12.08 -1.99
N LEU A 48 4.28 -13.30 -1.91
CA LEU A 48 4.62 -14.26 -0.86
C LEU A 48 5.96 -14.96 -1.10
N THR A 49 6.36 -15.13 -2.35
CA THR A 49 7.54 -15.90 -2.75
C THR A 49 8.59 -15.09 -3.50
N TYR A 50 8.27 -13.85 -3.85
CA TYR A 50 9.17 -12.95 -4.54
C TYR A 50 10.47 -12.72 -3.77
N ILE A 51 11.59 -12.80 -4.45
CA ILE A 51 12.92 -12.54 -3.90
C ILE A 51 13.57 -11.44 -4.73
N PRO A 52 13.59 -10.19 -4.24
CA PRO A 52 14.19 -9.09 -4.99
C PRO A 52 15.71 -9.23 -5.06
N GLN A 53 16.28 -8.88 -6.20
CA GLN A 53 17.73 -8.89 -6.42
C GLN A 53 18.46 -7.81 -5.60
N LYS A 54 17.76 -6.74 -5.23
CA LYS A 54 18.27 -5.63 -4.39
C LYS A 54 17.17 -5.14 -3.46
N LYS A 55 17.58 -4.53 -2.37
CA LYS A 55 16.63 -3.90 -1.45
C LYS A 55 16.09 -2.59 -2.01
N PHE A 56 14.96 -2.18 -1.47
CA PHE A 56 14.21 -1.01 -1.89
C PHE A 56 14.24 0.11 -0.84
N ASP A 57 14.04 1.34 -1.29
CA ASP A 57 13.92 2.51 -0.42
C ASP A 57 12.46 2.86 -0.11
N LEU A 58 11.55 2.33 -0.92
CA LEU A 58 10.12 2.49 -0.74
C LEU A 58 9.38 1.24 -1.22
N ILE A 59 8.44 0.78 -0.41
CA ILE A 59 7.41 -0.19 -0.82
C ILE A 59 6.05 0.46 -0.63
N THR A 60 5.20 0.42 -1.67
CA THR A 60 3.80 0.83 -1.58
C THR A 60 2.90 -0.34 -1.95
N CYS A 61 1.92 -0.65 -1.13
CA CYS A 61 1.01 -1.76 -1.34
C CYS A 61 -0.44 -1.37 -1.03
N ASN A 62 -1.34 -1.80 -1.91
CA ASN A 62 -2.77 -1.83 -1.66
C ASN A 62 -3.22 -3.29 -1.71
N PRO A 63 -3.03 -4.05 -0.63
CA PRO A 63 -3.30 -5.49 -0.62
C PRO A 63 -4.80 -5.76 -0.80
N PRO A 64 -5.18 -6.89 -1.40
CA PRO A 64 -6.58 -7.28 -1.50
C PRO A 64 -7.17 -7.49 -0.10
N PHE A 65 -8.36 -6.91 0.16
CA PHE A 65 -9.02 -6.99 1.46
C PHE A 65 -10.08 -8.09 1.44
N PHE A 66 -9.86 -9.14 2.22
CA PHE A 66 -10.88 -10.14 2.47
C PHE A 66 -11.61 -9.82 3.77
N THR A 67 -12.88 -9.46 3.65
CA THR A 67 -13.77 -9.10 4.77
C THR A 67 -14.14 -10.28 5.68
N ASN A 68 -13.72 -11.50 5.37
CA ASN A 68 -14.10 -12.73 6.09
C ASN A 68 -13.02 -13.28 7.04
N SER A 69 -12.05 -12.47 7.47
CA SER A 69 -10.97 -12.94 8.36
C SER A 69 -11.37 -13.10 9.85
N LEU A 70 -12.66 -13.09 10.18
CA LEU A 70 -13.17 -13.33 11.53
C LEU A 70 -13.62 -14.78 11.79
N GLN A 71 -13.35 -15.73 10.88
CA GLN A 71 -13.69 -17.13 11.12
C GLN A 71 -12.45 -18.02 11.30
N CYS A 72 -12.36 -18.62 12.47
CA CYS A 72 -11.56 -19.77 12.96
C CYS A 72 -10.06 -19.88 12.61
N PRO A 73 -9.18 -20.12 13.62
CA PRO A 73 -7.71 -20.20 13.47
C PRO A 73 -7.19 -21.37 12.61
N GLY A 74 -8.02 -22.35 12.29
CA GLY A 74 -7.59 -23.56 11.56
C GLY A 74 -7.70 -23.50 10.04
N GLU A 75 -8.64 -22.72 9.49
CA GLU A 75 -8.92 -22.68 8.05
C GLU A 75 -8.13 -21.61 7.28
N LYS A 76 -7.53 -20.66 7.98
CA LYS A 76 -6.83 -19.50 7.38
C LYS A 76 -5.68 -19.88 6.45
N ARG A 77 -4.94 -20.96 6.74
CA ARG A 77 -3.79 -21.36 5.91
C ARG A 77 -4.19 -21.97 4.57
N ASN A 78 -5.32 -22.65 4.52
CA ASN A 78 -5.79 -23.28 3.28
C ASN A 78 -6.49 -22.28 2.37
N TYR A 79 -7.20 -21.30 2.95
CA TYR A 79 -7.89 -20.25 2.18
C TYR A 79 -6.91 -19.29 1.48
N ALA A 80 -5.83 -18.91 2.16
CA ALA A 80 -4.78 -18.04 1.59
C ALA A 80 -4.07 -18.67 0.38
N ARG A 81 -3.95 -20.00 0.36
CA ARG A 81 -3.33 -20.73 -0.76
C ARG A 81 -4.23 -20.86 -1.99
N HIS A 82 -5.55 -20.80 -1.80
CA HIS A 82 -6.54 -21.04 -2.87
C HIS A 82 -7.30 -19.79 -3.31
N SER A 83 -7.21 -18.69 -2.57
CA SER A 83 -7.99 -17.45 -2.82
C SER A 83 -7.15 -16.25 -3.25
N GLY A 84 -5.83 -16.40 -3.42
CA GLY A 84 -4.93 -15.27 -3.74
C GLY A 84 -4.81 -14.23 -2.62
N ALA A 85 -5.25 -14.55 -1.40
CA ALA A 85 -5.15 -13.66 -0.26
C ALA A 85 -3.67 -13.48 0.15
N LEU A 86 -3.24 -12.24 0.30
CA LEU A 86 -1.93 -11.89 0.85
C LEU A 86 -2.07 -11.67 2.36
N PRO A 87 -1.64 -12.62 3.23
CA PRO A 87 -1.71 -12.46 4.67
C PRO A 87 -0.87 -11.27 5.14
N PHE A 88 -1.38 -10.49 6.08
CA PHE A 88 -0.70 -9.28 6.54
C PHE A 88 0.65 -9.57 7.20
N ASP A 89 0.75 -10.65 7.97
CA ASP A 89 1.99 -11.09 8.60
C ASP A 89 3.07 -11.43 7.57
N ALA A 90 2.72 -12.13 6.50
CA ALA A 90 3.63 -12.45 5.41
C ALA A 90 4.04 -11.19 4.62
N LEU A 91 3.08 -10.30 4.30
CA LEU A 91 3.36 -9.03 3.64
C LEU A 91 4.33 -8.18 4.46
N ILE A 92 4.08 -8.03 5.76
CA ILE A 92 4.93 -7.26 6.67
C ILE A 92 6.34 -7.88 6.76
N ALA A 93 6.42 -9.21 6.87
CA ALA A 93 7.70 -9.91 6.96
C ALA A 93 8.53 -9.72 5.70
N ASN A 94 7.92 -9.85 4.54
CA ASN A 94 8.58 -9.67 3.25
C ASN A 94 9.00 -8.22 3.04
N ALA A 95 8.10 -7.26 3.30
CA ALA A 95 8.42 -5.83 3.22
C ALA A 95 9.61 -5.45 4.13
N TYR A 96 9.67 -5.98 5.35
CA TYR A 96 10.79 -5.75 6.26
C TYR A 96 12.12 -6.26 5.70
N THR A 97 12.10 -7.42 5.06
CA THR A 97 13.29 -8.05 4.46
C THR A 97 13.76 -7.31 3.22
N TRP A 98 12.82 -6.84 2.40
CA TRP A 98 13.09 -6.18 1.13
C TRP A 98 13.56 -4.73 1.26
N LEU A 99 13.29 -4.08 2.38
CA LEU A 99 13.62 -2.67 2.59
C LEU A 99 15.04 -2.46 3.12
N ASN A 100 15.65 -1.39 2.67
CA ASN A 100 16.83 -0.79 3.28
C ASN A 100 16.50 -0.23 4.67
N ASP A 101 17.50 -0.05 5.52
CA ASP A 101 17.33 0.62 6.80
C ASP A 101 17.00 2.10 6.57
N GLY A 102 16.03 2.63 7.32
CA GLY A 102 15.50 3.97 7.13
C GLY A 102 14.47 4.13 6.01
N ALA A 103 14.26 3.08 5.20
CA ALA A 103 13.29 3.06 4.12
C ALA A 103 11.83 3.00 4.60
N CYS A 104 10.90 3.31 3.70
CA CYS A 104 9.48 3.42 4.00
C CYS A 104 8.66 2.26 3.44
N PHE A 105 7.69 1.81 4.22
CA PHE A 105 6.62 0.90 3.80
C PHE A 105 5.28 1.61 3.90
N ASN A 106 4.63 1.84 2.77
CA ASN A 106 3.32 2.47 2.69
C ASN A 106 2.25 1.44 2.35
N VAL A 107 1.12 1.51 3.05
CA VAL A 107 0.02 0.59 2.82
C VAL A 107 -1.32 1.29 2.92
N VAL A 108 -2.26 0.90 2.04
CA VAL A 108 -3.66 1.32 2.09
C VAL A 108 -4.48 0.16 2.64
N LEU A 109 -5.27 0.41 3.70
CA LEU A 109 -6.06 -0.63 4.37
C LEU A 109 -7.49 -0.16 4.66
N PRO A 110 -8.46 -1.06 4.87
CA PRO A 110 -9.69 -0.72 5.56
C PRO A 110 -9.37 -0.13 6.94
N ALA A 111 -10.07 0.92 7.33
CA ALA A 111 -9.82 1.58 8.61
C ALA A 111 -9.96 0.63 9.80
N SER A 112 -10.86 -0.35 9.71
CA SER A 112 -11.07 -1.38 10.74
C SER A 112 -9.89 -2.33 10.96
N SER A 113 -8.99 -2.45 9.97
CA SER A 113 -7.81 -3.31 10.05
C SER A 113 -6.54 -2.56 10.48
N ALA A 114 -6.61 -1.21 10.55
CA ALA A 114 -5.43 -0.38 10.72
C ALA A 114 -4.67 -0.66 12.02
N ASP A 115 -5.36 -0.74 13.15
CA ASP A 115 -4.72 -0.90 14.45
C ASP A 115 -4.07 -2.29 14.61
N ALA A 116 -4.74 -3.34 14.13
CA ALA A 116 -4.17 -4.68 14.12
C ALA A 116 -2.92 -4.77 13.21
N PHE A 117 -2.96 -4.11 12.05
CA PHE A 117 -1.81 -4.05 11.14
C PHE A 117 -0.64 -3.28 11.77
N ILE A 118 -0.91 -2.15 12.44
CA ILE A 118 0.12 -1.36 13.14
C ILE A 118 0.81 -2.21 14.21
N GLN A 119 0.03 -2.97 14.99
CA GLN A 119 0.60 -3.84 16.01
C GLN A 119 1.52 -4.91 15.40
N MET A 120 1.06 -5.64 14.37
CA MET A 120 1.86 -6.65 13.69
C MET A 120 3.15 -6.06 13.06
N ALA A 121 3.05 -4.86 12.47
CA ALA A 121 4.19 -4.17 11.90
C ALA A 121 5.21 -3.78 12.97
N TRP A 122 4.75 -3.30 14.13
CA TRP A 122 5.60 -2.96 15.27
C TRP A 122 6.33 -4.20 15.83
N GLU A 123 5.64 -5.30 16.00
CA GLU A 123 6.21 -6.58 16.44
C GLU A 123 7.32 -7.07 15.49
N ARG A 124 7.25 -6.71 14.21
CA ARG A 124 8.26 -7.04 13.20
C ARG A 124 9.46 -6.06 13.19
N GLY A 125 9.37 -4.93 13.89
CA GLY A 125 10.42 -3.90 13.96
C GLY A 125 10.19 -2.67 13.11
N PHE A 126 9.01 -2.52 12.51
CA PHE A 126 8.59 -1.29 11.89
C PHE A 126 8.10 -0.26 12.91
N ASN A 127 8.35 1.01 12.67
CA ASN A 127 7.81 2.12 13.44
C ASN A 127 6.80 2.90 12.59
N LEU A 128 5.60 3.12 13.13
CA LEU A 128 4.60 3.96 12.47
C LEU A 128 5.15 5.37 12.33
N HIS A 129 5.19 5.88 11.10
CA HIS A 129 5.66 7.23 10.77
C HIS A 129 4.49 8.19 10.49
N LYS A 130 3.53 7.76 9.66
CA LYS A 130 2.33 8.55 9.33
C LYS A 130 1.09 7.68 9.32
N ARG A 131 -0.02 8.26 9.76
CA ARG A 131 -1.36 7.68 9.68
C ARG A 131 -2.31 8.73 9.14
N CYS A 132 -3.00 8.45 8.04
CA CYS A 132 -4.07 9.28 7.52
C CYS A 132 -5.37 8.48 7.47
N MET A 133 -6.41 8.94 8.16
CA MET A 133 -7.72 8.31 8.14
C MET A 133 -8.61 9.00 7.09
N ILE A 134 -9.13 8.22 6.14
CA ILE A 134 -9.95 8.75 5.03
C ILE A 134 -11.43 8.56 5.36
N HIS A 135 -12.15 9.67 5.37
CA HIS A 135 -13.58 9.75 5.59
C HIS A 135 -14.30 10.15 4.31
N SER A 136 -15.41 9.50 4.00
CA SER A 136 -16.24 9.90 2.85
C SER A 136 -16.94 11.23 3.08
N LEU A 137 -17.41 11.47 4.31
CA LEU A 137 -18.10 12.66 4.79
C LEU A 137 -17.58 13.02 6.18
N PRO A 138 -17.68 14.28 6.64
CA PRO A 138 -17.13 14.74 7.92
C PRO A 138 -17.58 13.93 9.15
N GLU A 139 -18.80 13.45 9.16
CA GLU A 139 -19.40 12.73 10.30
C GLU A 139 -19.40 11.21 10.10
N SER A 140 -18.85 10.73 8.98
CA SER A 140 -18.77 9.29 8.71
C SER A 140 -17.59 8.65 9.43
N MET A 141 -17.73 7.37 9.77
CA MET A 141 -16.57 6.56 10.17
C MET A 141 -15.57 6.47 9.03
N PRO A 142 -14.26 6.45 9.33
CA PRO A 142 -13.24 6.33 8.30
C PRO A 142 -13.39 5.00 7.55
N LYS A 143 -13.28 5.06 6.23
CA LYS A 143 -13.35 3.86 5.37
C LYS A 143 -11.99 3.26 5.07
N ARG A 144 -10.96 4.09 4.98
CA ARG A 144 -9.59 3.68 4.65
C ARG A 144 -8.60 4.32 5.61
N ALA A 145 -7.49 3.65 5.81
CA ALA A 145 -6.31 4.18 6.47
C ALA A 145 -5.13 4.11 5.49
N LEU A 146 -4.42 5.22 5.34
CA LEU A 146 -3.11 5.26 4.71
C LEU A 146 -2.09 5.21 5.84
N LEU A 147 -1.24 4.20 5.85
CA LEU A 147 -0.22 4.01 6.86
C LEU A 147 1.16 4.06 6.19
N SER A 148 2.08 4.78 6.80
CA SER A 148 3.48 4.80 6.42
C SER A 148 4.31 4.35 7.61
N PHE A 149 5.12 3.33 7.39
CA PHE A 149 6.05 2.78 8.39
C PHE A 149 7.48 3.05 7.97
N LYS A 150 8.38 3.18 8.95
CA LYS A 150 9.81 3.22 8.73
C LYS A 150 10.49 2.00 9.32
N LYS A 151 11.47 1.48 8.59
CA LYS A 151 12.42 0.52 9.12
C LYS A 151 13.53 1.27 9.85
N GLY A 152 13.51 1.22 11.18
CA GLY A 152 14.40 1.99 12.05
C GLY A 152 13.69 3.08 12.84
N SER A 153 14.45 3.93 13.53
CA SER A 153 13.89 4.95 14.42
C SER A 153 13.13 6.03 13.66
N THR A 154 12.00 6.46 14.22
CA THR A 154 11.20 7.57 13.70
C THR A 154 10.72 8.43 14.89
N PRO A 155 10.52 9.74 14.69
CA PRO A 155 9.82 10.57 15.69
C PRO A 155 8.37 10.12 15.86
N TYR A 156 7.66 10.75 16.80
CA TYR A 156 6.23 10.44 17.04
C TYR A 156 5.44 10.44 15.74
N PRO A 157 4.53 9.47 15.55
CA PRO A 157 3.76 9.34 14.33
C PRO A 157 2.86 10.55 14.10
N GLN A 158 2.87 11.06 12.88
CA GLN A 158 1.95 12.09 12.44
C GLN A 158 0.59 11.46 12.13
N THR A 159 -0.46 11.93 12.79
CA THR A 159 -1.83 11.47 12.54
C THR A 159 -2.64 12.59 11.90
N THR A 160 -3.23 12.31 10.75
CA THR A 160 -4.09 13.23 10.00
C THR A 160 -5.39 12.53 9.60
N ARG A 161 -6.32 13.31 9.08
CA ARG A 161 -7.56 12.83 8.48
C ARG A 161 -7.83 13.59 7.19
N LEU A 162 -8.38 12.92 6.21
CA LEU A 162 -8.78 13.48 4.93
C LEU A 162 -10.27 13.27 4.73
N MET A 163 -11.00 14.34 4.47
CA MET A 163 -12.41 14.30 4.09
C MET A 163 -12.50 14.32 2.57
N VAL A 164 -13.11 13.28 1.98
CA VAL A 164 -13.28 13.24 0.52
C VAL A 164 -14.34 14.25 0.08
N ARG A 165 -15.45 14.34 0.82
CA ARG A 165 -16.55 15.27 0.52
C ARG A 165 -16.94 16.05 1.76
N ASP A 166 -17.49 17.25 1.55
CA ASP A 166 -18.10 18.07 2.58
C ASP A 166 -19.52 17.57 2.95
N ARG A 167 -20.22 18.30 3.84
CA ARG A 167 -21.60 17.98 4.23
C ARG A 167 -22.61 18.07 3.09
N ASN A 168 -22.29 18.81 2.05
CA ASN A 168 -23.14 18.97 0.85
C ASN A 168 -22.85 17.92 -0.21
N GLY A 169 -21.90 17.00 0.04
CA GLY A 169 -21.49 15.97 -0.90
C GLY A 169 -20.51 16.45 -1.98
N ILE A 170 -19.99 17.68 -1.87
CA ILE A 170 -19.02 18.26 -2.78
C ILE A 170 -17.61 17.80 -2.37
N TYR A 171 -16.75 17.50 -3.33
CA TYR A 171 -15.35 17.19 -3.05
C TYR A 171 -14.66 18.36 -2.33
N THR A 172 -13.94 18.04 -1.25
CA THR A 172 -13.17 19.05 -0.50
C THR A 172 -12.01 19.57 -1.30
N GLU A 173 -11.60 20.80 -1.08
CA GLU A 173 -10.43 21.39 -1.75
C GLU A 173 -9.14 20.65 -1.41
N GLU A 174 -9.02 20.11 -0.19
CA GLU A 174 -7.88 19.28 0.20
C GLU A 174 -7.81 18.01 -0.64
N TYR A 175 -8.94 17.32 -0.85
CA TYR A 175 -8.99 16.12 -1.69
C TYR A 175 -8.73 16.44 -3.16
N LYS A 176 -9.33 17.50 -3.70
CA LYS A 176 -9.10 17.95 -5.09
C LYS A 176 -7.62 18.22 -5.34
N LYS A 177 -6.99 19.04 -4.48
CA LYS A 177 -5.56 19.37 -4.59
C LYS A 177 -4.64 18.16 -4.60
N LEU A 178 -5.01 17.08 -3.88
CA LEU A 178 -4.23 15.83 -3.86
C LEU A 178 -4.43 14.96 -5.09
N THR A 179 -5.53 15.14 -5.82
CA THR A 179 -5.96 14.20 -6.86
C THR A 179 -6.24 14.85 -8.22
N GLU A 180 -6.14 16.17 -8.35
CA GLU A 180 -6.47 16.92 -9.58
C GLU A 180 -5.69 16.47 -10.80
N GLU A 181 -4.43 16.04 -10.62
CA GLU A 181 -3.61 15.54 -11.72
C GLU A 181 -4.02 14.15 -12.22
N TYR A 182 -4.87 13.44 -11.46
CA TYR A 182 -5.31 12.07 -11.75
C TYR A 182 -6.77 11.97 -12.19
N TYR A 183 -7.55 13.04 -12.05
CA TYR A 183 -8.95 13.06 -12.43
C TYR A 183 -9.17 13.99 -13.65
N ILE A 184 -9.96 13.49 -14.59
CA ILE A 184 -10.31 14.27 -15.80
C ILE A 184 -11.29 15.40 -15.45
N HIS A 185 -12.18 15.16 -14.49
CA HIS A 185 -13.17 16.13 -14.01
C HIS A 185 -13.43 15.93 -12.51
N PHE A 186 -13.63 17.02 -11.80
CA PHE A 186 -14.12 17.07 -10.42
C PHE A 186 -15.56 17.55 -10.37
#